data_c83377b10824dd2dbbf2286b66e27ec1
#
_entry.id   c83377b10824dd2dbbf2286b66e27ec1
#
_cell.length_a   1.000
_cell.length_b   1.000
_cell.length_c   1.000
_cell.angle_alpha   90.00
_cell.angle_beta   90.00
_cell.angle_gamma   90.00
#
_symmetry.space_group_name_H-M   'P 1'
#
loop_
_entity.id
_entity.type
_entity.pdbx_description
1 polymer ?
#
loop_
_entity_poly.entity_id
_entity_poly.type
_entity_poly.pdbx_seq_one_letter_code
_entity_poly.pdbx_strand_id
1 'polypeptide(L)'
;MLFTMAAFDVVANEASRTLLLFSALLLLAWYFLGRRLNSVLLVSSLSLLFLVFVLNPYFIIGVMLLVVYMFVNFFSRYEKRNQYTQIVFTDYALQVQKEKNRWFGNHDHSQDRFGFEDINIVRLFGNDVVDLDKTVLVGRDNIVVIRKTFGRTKIIVPIDVEVSLTATTVYGKVTFLEHSTWDLRNESIAINSPDYQDSHKRVKVVTNNIFGDVEVVRV
;
A
#
# COMPACT_ATOMS: atom_id res chain seq x y z
N MET A 1 -12.22 29.20 -11.77
CA MET A 1 -11.20 29.59 -12.75
C MET A 1 -10.89 28.47 -13.74
N LEU A 2 -10.48 27.25 -13.36
CA LEU A 2 -10.20 26.15 -14.30
C LEU A 2 -11.43 25.72 -15.13
N PHE A 3 -12.60 25.64 -14.53
CA PHE A 3 -13.84 25.28 -15.26
C PHE A 3 -14.27 26.35 -16.28
N THR A 4 -14.05 27.62 -15.99
CA THR A 4 -14.32 28.70 -16.94
C THR A 4 -13.35 28.66 -18.10
N MET A 5 -12.06 28.39 -17.86
CA MET A 5 -11.06 28.18 -18.89
C MET A 5 -11.37 26.95 -19.75
N ALA A 6 -11.81 25.84 -19.13
CA ALA A 6 -12.23 24.64 -19.85
C ALA A 6 -13.45 24.92 -20.77
N ALA A 7 -14.42 25.68 -20.28
CA ALA A 7 -15.58 26.05 -21.10
C ALA A 7 -15.20 26.95 -22.29
N PHE A 8 -14.29 27.92 -22.07
CA PHE A 8 -13.79 28.77 -23.16
C PHE A 8 -12.99 27.98 -24.19
N ASP A 9 -12.17 27.03 -23.76
CA ASP A 9 -11.37 26.20 -24.67
C ASP A 9 -12.25 25.30 -25.55
N VAL A 10 -13.31 24.71 -24.98
CA VAL A 10 -14.30 23.91 -25.75
C VAL A 10 -14.96 24.74 -26.86
N VAL A 11 -15.24 26.04 -26.59
CA VAL A 11 -15.85 26.93 -27.58
C VAL A 11 -14.81 27.42 -28.60
N ALA A 12 -13.59 27.66 -28.17
CA ALA A 12 -12.50 28.16 -29.01
C ALA A 12 -11.91 27.11 -29.94
N ASN A 13 -11.86 25.84 -29.49
CA ASN A 13 -11.31 24.74 -30.26
C ASN A 13 -12.34 24.21 -31.28
N GLU A 14 -12.00 24.28 -32.54
CA GLU A 14 -12.88 23.88 -33.64
C GLU A 14 -13.32 22.40 -33.58
N ALA A 15 -12.39 21.49 -33.19
CA ALA A 15 -12.69 20.08 -33.04
C ALA A 15 -13.67 19.81 -31.88
N SER A 16 -13.45 20.44 -30.72
CA SER A 16 -14.33 20.30 -29.55
C SER A 16 -15.72 20.88 -29.81
N ARG A 17 -15.79 22.02 -30.50
CA ARG A 17 -17.04 22.66 -30.86
C ARG A 17 -17.86 21.80 -31.85
N THR A 18 -17.24 21.22 -32.88
CA THR A 18 -17.92 20.33 -33.82
C THR A 18 -18.43 19.06 -33.15
N LEU A 19 -17.63 18.43 -32.27
CA LEU A 19 -18.05 17.27 -31.50
C LEU A 19 -19.23 17.60 -30.59
N LEU A 20 -19.22 18.78 -29.95
CA LEU A 20 -20.29 19.22 -29.06
C LEU A 20 -21.59 19.45 -29.84
N LEU A 21 -21.53 20.10 -31.03
CA LEU A 21 -22.68 20.29 -31.91
C LEU A 21 -23.24 18.94 -32.38
N PHE A 22 -22.36 18.00 -32.76
CA PHE A 22 -22.79 16.67 -33.18
C PHE A 22 -23.43 15.88 -32.05
N SER A 23 -22.89 15.96 -30.86
CA SER A 23 -23.47 15.36 -29.64
C SER A 23 -24.86 15.93 -29.34
N ALA A 24 -25.02 17.26 -29.42
CA ALA A 24 -26.32 17.93 -29.24
C ALA A 24 -27.36 17.52 -30.30
N LEU A 25 -26.91 17.35 -31.54
CA LEU A 25 -27.78 16.91 -32.66
C LEU A 25 -28.24 15.46 -32.42
N LEU A 26 -27.37 14.58 -31.96
CA LEU A 26 -27.73 13.20 -31.58
C LEU A 26 -28.72 13.15 -30.41
N LEU A 27 -28.59 14.05 -29.42
CA LEU A 27 -29.53 14.18 -28.30
C LEU A 27 -30.91 14.65 -28.79
N LEU A 28 -30.93 15.63 -29.70
CA LEU A 28 -32.17 16.11 -30.34
C LEU A 28 -32.83 14.99 -31.15
N ALA A 29 -32.06 14.28 -31.96
CA ALA A 29 -32.55 13.14 -32.70
C ALA A 29 -33.17 12.07 -31.80
N TRP A 30 -32.47 11.73 -30.68
CA TRP A 30 -33.00 10.80 -29.71
C TRP A 30 -34.31 11.28 -29.07
N TYR A 31 -34.41 12.59 -28.77
CA TYR A 31 -35.62 13.16 -28.21
C TYR A 31 -36.81 13.13 -29.17
N PHE A 32 -36.58 13.46 -30.46
CA PHE A 32 -37.65 13.52 -31.48
C PHE A 32 -38.05 12.14 -32.04
N LEU A 33 -37.09 11.18 -32.17
CA LEU A 33 -37.39 9.84 -32.68
C LEU A 33 -38.03 8.91 -31.65
N GLY A 34 -38.26 9.37 -30.46
CA GLY A 34 -38.98 8.63 -29.42
C GLY A 34 -38.06 7.79 -28.51
N ARG A 35 -38.23 8.01 -27.22
CA ARG A 35 -37.45 7.42 -26.12
C ARG A 35 -37.38 5.89 -26.10
N ARG A 36 -38.24 5.21 -26.83
CA ARG A 36 -38.41 3.73 -26.78
C ARG A 36 -37.49 2.96 -27.70
N LEU A 37 -36.92 3.55 -28.74
CA LEU A 37 -36.30 2.78 -29.81
C LEU A 37 -34.77 2.83 -29.87
N ASN A 38 -34.09 3.80 -29.27
CA ASN A 38 -32.64 3.91 -29.51
C ASN A 38 -31.85 4.40 -28.30
N SER A 39 -31.58 3.49 -27.36
CA SER A 39 -30.54 3.68 -26.33
C SER A 39 -29.17 3.92 -26.95
N VAL A 40 -28.92 3.46 -28.19
CA VAL A 40 -27.68 3.67 -28.93
C VAL A 40 -27.42 5.13 -29.23
N LEU A 41 -28.41 5.92 -29.65
CA LEU A 41 -28.25 7.36 -29.92
C LEU A 41 -27.93 8.13 -28.64
N LEU A 42 -28.56 7.77 -27.53
CA LEU A 42 -28.28 8.37 -26.24
C LEU A 42 -26.87 8.05 -25.76
N VAL A 43 -26.47 6.78 -25.83
CA VAL A 43 -25.13 6.33 -25.44
C VAL A 43 -24.06 6.98 -26.32
N SER A 44 -24.29 7.02 -27.64
CA SER A 44 -23.36 7.66 -28.56
C SER A 44 -23.20 9.16 -28.31
N SER A 45 -24.30 9.86 -28.05
CA SER A 45 -24.25 11.27 -27.69
C SER A 45 -23.51 11.51 -26.38
N LEU A 46 -23.79 10.72 -25.34
CA LEU A 46 -23.12 10.81 -24.06
C LEU A 46 -21.63 10.49 -24.17
N SER A 47 -21.27 9.50 -24.99
CA SER A 47 -19.88 9.13 -25.26
C SER A 47 -19.11 10.25 -25.97
N LEU A 48 -19.73 10.91 -26.95
CA LEU A 48 -19.12 12.06 -27.64
C LEU A 48 -18.95 13.24 -26.68
N LEU A 49 -19.94 13.51 -25.84
CA LEU A 49 -19.88 14.57 -24.85
C LEU A 49 -18.77 14.30 -23.82
N PHE A 50 -18.62 13.06 -23.36
CA PHE A 50 -17.52 12.63 -22.52
C PHE A 50 -16.15 12.81 -23.21
N LEU A 51 -16.06 12.50 -24.50
CA LEU A 51 -14.84 12.67 -25.28
C LEU A 51 -14.39 14.13 -25.35
N VAL A 52 -15.32 15.06 -25.49
CA VAL A 52 -15.04 16.52 -25.47
C VAL A 52 -14.38 16.92 -24.15
N PHE A 53 -14.87 16.40 -23.02
CA PHE A 53 -14.29 16.68 -21.71
C PHE A 53 -12.90 16.04 -21.54
N VAL A 54 -12.73 14.80 -21.98
CA VAL A 54 -11.45 14.08 -21.86
C VAL A 54 -10.35 14.70 -22.74
N LEU A 55 -10.71 15.26 -23.89
CA LEU A 55 -9.75 15.93 -24.79
C LEU A 55 -9.38 17.34 -24.30
N ASN A 56 -10.11 17.90 -23.34
CA ASN A 56 -9.84 19.23 -22.84
C ASN A 56 -8.70 19.22 -21.80
N PRO A 57 -7.55 19.89 -22.05
CA PRO A 57 -6.39 19.88 -21.17
C PRO A 57 -6.70 20.49 -19.79
N TYR A 58 -7.53 21.51 -19.72
CA TYR A 58 -7.92 22.15 -18.44
C TYR A 58 -8.80 21.24 -17.60
N PHE A 59 -9.65 20.43 -18.22
CA PHE A 59 -10.44 19.43 -17.52
C PHE A 59 -9.54 18.32 -16.95
N ILE A 60 -8.56 17.83 -17.72
CA ILE A 60 -7.59 16.82 -17.23
C ILE A 60 -6.81 17.36 -16.05
N ILE A 61 -6.31 18.60 -16.12
CA ILE A 61 -5.59 19.24 -15.01
C ILE A 61 -6.50 19.36 -13.79
N GLY A 62 -7.77 19.78 -13.99
CA GLY A 62 -8.76 19.88 -12.90
C GLY A 62 -9.01 18.56 -12.20
N VAL A 63 -9.19 17.47 -12.97
CA VAL A 63 -9.37 16.11 -12.43
C VAL A 63 -8.11 15.65 -11.69
N MET A 64 -6.93 15.92 -12.26
CA MET A 64 -5.65 15.54 -11.64
C MET A 64 -5.44 16.24 -10.29
N LEU A 65 -5.74 17.54 -10.22
CA LEU A 65 -5.70 18.30 -8.96
C LEU A 65 -6.73 17.79 -7.95
N LEU A 66 -7.92 17.40 -8.40
CA LEU A 66 -8.95 16.81 -7.54
C LEU A 66 -8.49 15.47 -6.97
N VAL A 67 -7.88 14.61 -7.78
CA VAL A 67 -7.31 13.33 -7.33
C VAL A 67 -6.20 13.55 -6.32
N VAL A 68 -5.28 14.49 -6.57
CA VAL A 68 -4.22 14.83 -5.63
C VAL A 68 -4.81 15.38 -4.32
N TYR A 69 -5.80 16.27 -4.40
CA TYR A 69 -6.50 16.80 -3.23
C TYR A 69 -7.21 15.70 -2.42
N MET A 70 -7.89 14.77 -3.09
CA MET A 70 -8.51 13.61 -2.44
C MET A 70 -7.46 12.74 -1.75
N PHE A 71 -6.34 12.48 -2.43
CA PHE A 71 -5.24 11.70 -1.87
C PHE A 71 -4.68 12.36 -0.61
N VAL A 72 -4.30 13.63 -0.68
CA VAL A 72 -3.78 14.38 0.46
C VAL A 72 -4.80 14.43 1.61
N ASN A 73 -6.06 14.68 1.31
CA ASN A 73 -7.11 14.81 2.32
C ASN A 73 -7.52 13.45 2.93
N PHE A 74 -7.50 12.38 2.11
CA PHE A 74 -7.75 11.03 2.58
C PHE A 74 -6.66 10.57 3.54
N PHE A 75 -5.38 10.75 3.18
CA PHE A 75 -4.26 10.42 4.05
C PHE A 75 -4.22 11.27 5.33
N SER A 76 -4.48 12.58 5.22
CA SER A 76 -4.55 13.47 6.38
C SER A 76 -5.70 13.13 7.34
N ARG A 77 -6.85 12.69 6.82
CA ARG A 77 -7.98 12.26 7.66
C ARG A 77 -7.74 10.91 8.31
N TYR A 78 -7.06 10.00 7.62
CA TYR A 78 -6.70 8.70 8.18
C TYR A 78 -5.75 8.84 9.36
N GLU A 79 -4.82 9.78 9.31
CA GLU A 79 -3.90 10.08 10.41
C GLU A 79 -4.61 10.65 11.65
N LYS A 80 -5.67 11.45 11.45
CA LYS A 80 -6.47 12.02 12.57
C LYS A 80 -7.51 11.04 13.14
N ARG A 81 -7.92 10.02 12.39
CA ARG A 81 -8.99 9.09 12.81
C ARG A 81 -8.47 7.91 13.63
N ASN A 82 -7.16 7.70 13.71
CA ASN A 82 -6.52 6.70 14.56
C ASN A 82 -6.38 7.19 16.02
N GLN A 83 -7.36 7.92 16.52
CA GLN A 83 -7.56 8.03 17.97
C GLN A 83 -8.26 6.75 18.42
N TYR A 84 -7.49 5.83 18.96
CA TYR A 84 -8.04 4.61 19.57
C TYR A 84 -9.01 4.99 20.68
N THR A 85 -10.18 4.38 20.68
CA THR A 85 -11.08 4.40 21.82
C THR A 85 -10.36 3.75 22.99
N GLN A 86 -10.01 4.55 23.98
CA GLN A 86 -9.40 4.06 25.20
C GLN A 86 -10.46 3.27 25.96
N ILE A 87 -10.40 1.95 25.87
CA ILE A 87 -11.23 1.07 26.68
C ILE A 87 -10.57 1.04 28.07
N VAL A 88 -11.11 1.82 28.99
CA VAL A 88 -10.67 1.82 30.39
C VAL A 88 -11.33 0.63 31.08
N PHE A 89 -10.58 -0.43 31.30
CA PHE A 89 -10.94 -1.46 32.27
C PHE A 89 -10.47 -1.03 33.64
N THR A 90 -11.37 -0.96 34.56
CA THR A 90 -11.23 -0.27 35.88
C THR A 90 -10.25 -0.93 36.87
N ASP A 91 -9.73 -2.14 36.62
CA ASP A 91 -8.96 -2.88 37.61
C ASP A 91 -7.57 -3.39 37.19
N TYR A 92 -7.12 -3.16 35.97
CA TYR A 92 -5.76 -3.48 35.54
C TYR A 92 -5.19 -2.34 34.69
N ALA A 93 -4.05 -1.81 35.12
CA ALA A 93 -3.29 -0.83 34.33
C ALA A 93 -2.77 -1.49 33.04
N LEU A 94 -3.53 -1.36 31.97
CA LEU A 94 -3.06 -1.78 30.63
C LEU A 94 -1.97 -0.81 30.18
N GLN A 95 -0.76 -1.32 30.02
CA GLN A 95 0.31 -0.57 29.34
C GLN A 95 0.03 -0.61 27.84
N VAL A 96 -0.46 0.50 27.29
CA VAL A 96 -0.69 0.64 25.84
C VAL A 96 0.56 1.26 25.22
N GLN A 97 1.35 0.45 24.53
CA GLN A 97 2.43 0.95 23.68
C GLN A 97 1.89 1.26 22.28
N LYS A 98 2.12 2.50 21.84
CA LYS A 98 1.69 2.96 20.53
C LYS A 98 2.90 3.21 19.64
N GLU A 99 3.14 2.33 18.68
CA GLU A 99 4.15 2.51 17.65
C GLU A 99 3.58 3.16 16.40
N LYS A 100 4.29 4.14 15.85
CA LYS A 100 3.89 4.82 14.62
C LYS A 100 4.64 4.23 13.42
N ASN A 101 3.96 3.45 12.61
CA ASN A 101 4.50 2.94 11.37
C ASN A 101 4.64 4.05 10.31
N ARG A 102 5.77 4.06 9.59
CA ARG A 102 6.01 4.97 8.46
C ARG A 102 5.59 4.31 7.15
N TRP A 103 4.78 5.00 6.36
CA TRP A 103 4.28 4.47 5.09
C TRP A 103 5.34 4.43 3.98
N PHE A 104 6.32 5.36 4.01
CA PHE A 104 7.34 5.55 2.99
C PHE A 104 8.72 5.76 3.61
N GLY A 105 9.76 5.31 2.89
CA GLY A 105 11.15 5.51 3.24
C GLY A 105 11.81 4.28 3.84
N ASN A 106 13.14 4.29 3.85
CA ASN A 106 13.95 3.23 4.44
C ASN A 106 14.01 3.44 5.96
N HIS A 107 13.97 2.37 6.72
CA HIS A 107 14.15 2.43 8.16
C HIS A 107 15.13 1.35 8.60
N ASP A 108 16.08 1.76 9.45
CA ASP A 108 17.04 0.90 10.11
C ASP A 108 16.65 0.82 11.60
N HIS A 109 16.22 -0.34 12.01
CA HIS A 109 15.83 -0.65 13.38
C HIS A 109 17.02 -1.12 14.23
N SER A 110 18.25 -0.82 13.80
CA SER A 110 19.48 -1.25 14.46
C SER A 110 19.99 -0.28 15.53
N GLN A 111 19.40 0.91 15.67
CA GLN A 111 20.02 1.99 16.45
C GLN A 111 19.66 1.99 17.94
N ASP A 112 18.63 1.31 18.38
CA ASP A 112 18.18 1.35 19.76
C ASP A 112 18.42 0.02 20.47
N ARG A 113 19.18 0.05 21.60
CA ARG A 113 19.28 -1.07 22.52
C ARG A 113 18.07 -1.07 23.44
N PHE A 114 17.10 -1.90 23.17
CA PHE A 114 15.90 -2.07 24.00
C PHE A 114 15.62 -3.55 24.22
N GLY A 115 14.88 -3.84 25.30
CA GLY A 115 14.32 -5.19 25.46
C GLY A 115 13.43 -5.51 24.26
N PHE A 116 13.53 -6.73 23.72
CA PHE A 116 12.72 -7.12 22.58
C PHE A 116 11.24 -7.02 22.96
N GLU A 117 10.54 -6.20 22.25
CA GLU A 117 9.09 -6.19 22.19
C GLU A 117 8.70 -6.68 20.81
N ASP A 118 7.54 -7.34 20.70
CA ASP A 118 7.06 -7.84 19.43
C ASP A 118 7.05 -6.73 18.38
N ILE A 119 7.77 -6.94 17.27
CA ILE A 119 7.91 -5.97 16.20
C ILE A 119 6.79 -6.16 15.18
N ASN A 120 6.02 -5.11 14.91
CA ASN A 120 4.96 -5.13 13.90
C ASN A 120 5.12 -3.96 12.93
N ILE A 121 5.67 -4.24 11.76
CA ILE A 121 5.96 -3.25 10.71
C ILE A 121 4.90 -3.34 9.62
N VAL A 122 4.25 -2.20 9.31
CA VAL A 122 3.36 -2.06 8.16
C VAL A 122 3.88 -0.93 7.28
N ARG A 123 4.21 -1.23 6.02
CA ARG A 123 4.81 -0.27 5.10
C ARG A 123 4.33 -0.46 3.66
N LEU A 124 4.13 0.65 2.94
CA LEU A 124 3.82 0.59 1.51
C LEU A 124 5.09 0.52 0.67
N PHE A 125 6.06 1.42 0.92
CA PHE A 125 7.30 1.51 0.15
C PHE A 125 8.48 1.75 1.06
N GLY A 126 9.56 1.00 0.85
CA GLY A 126 10.83 1.21 1.52
C GLY A 126 11.53 -0.10 1.92
N ASN A 127 12.82 0.02 2.20
CA ASN A 127 13.61 -1.09 2.69
C ASN A 127 13.70 -1.02 4.21
N ASP A 128 13.59 -2.18 4.86
CA ASP A 128 13.76 -2.32 6.30
C ASP A 128 14.91 -3.26 6.61
N VAL A 129 15.68 -2.87 7.62
CA VAL A 129 16.69 -3.71 8.26
C VAL A 129 16.26 -3.89 9.71
N VAL A 130 16.01 -5.12 10.11
CA VAL A 130 15.70 -5.50 11.49
C VAL A 130 16.92 -6.23 12.04
N ASP A 131 17.65 -5.56 12.93
CA ASP A 131 18.87 -6.08 13.53
C ASP A 131 18.56 -6.60 14.95
N LEU A 132 18.50 -7.91 15.07
CA LEU A 132 18.21 -8.58 16.35
C LEU A 132 19.47 -8.80 17.21
N ASP A 133 20.68 -8.56 16.66
CA ASP A 133 21.94 -8.69 17.41
C ASP A 133 22.07 -7.61 18.49
N LYS A 134 21.48 -6.42 18.24
CA LYS A 134 21.49 -5.30 19.18
C LYS A 134 20.34 -5.34 20.19
N THR A 135 19.47 -6.31 20.09
CA THR A 135 18.26 -6.43 20.92
C THR A 135 18.42 -7.53 21.95
N VAL A 136 18.00 -7.28 23.18
CA VAL A 136 17.99 -8.31 24.24
C VAL A 136 16.76 -9.18 24.06
N LEU A 137 16.93 -10.34 23.42
CA LEU A 137 15.86 -11.34 23.27
C LEU A 137 15.62 -12.06 24.61
N VAL A 138 14.44 -11.89 25.15
CA VAL A 138 14.05 -12.52 26.40
C VAL A 138 12.98 -13.59 26.15
N GLY A 139 13.33 -14.86 26.41
CA GLY A 139 12.37 -15.97 26.34
C GLY A 139 12.17 -16.58 24.96
N ARG A 140 11.04 -17.31 24.82
CA ARG A 140 10.75 -18.15 23.65
C ARG A 140 9.74 -17.56 22.67
N ASP A 141 9.02 -16.51 23.06
CA ASP A 141 7.85 -16.01 22.34
C ASP A 141 8.12 -14.64 21.70
N ASN A 142 9.27 -14.53 20.99
CA ASN A 142 9.61 -13.30 20.28
C ASN A 142 9.04 -13.36 18.86
N ILE A 143 8.27 -12.34 18.46
CA ILE A 143 7.59 -12.31 17.17
C ILE A 143 7.96 -11.04 16.38
N VAL A 144 8.31 -11.22 15.12
CA VAL A 144 8.52 -10.13 14.16
C VAL A 144 7.50 -10.29 13.03
N VAL A 145 6.61 -9.34 12.85
CA VAL A 145 5.61 -9.33 11.78
C VAL A 145 5.90 -8.16 10.85
N ILE A 146 6.09 -8.44 9.57
CA ILE A 146 6.38 -7.43 8.55
C ILE A 146 5.38 -7.57 7.42
N ARG A 147 4.64 -6.50 7.14
CA ARG A 147 3.68 -6.40 6.04
C ARG A 147 4.07 -5.27 5.12
N LYS A 148 4.37 -5.59 3.87
CA LYS A 148 4.85 -4.62 2.87
C LYS A 148 4.16 -4.76 1.54
N THR A 149 4.06 -3.63 0.83
CA THR A 149 3.67 -3.66 -0.59
C THR A 149 4.91 -3.75 -1.47
N PHE A 150 5.91 -2.86 -1.26
CA PHE A 150 7.13 -2.82 -2.08
C PHE A 150 8.37 -2.60 -1.21
N GLY A 151 9.45 -3.31 -1.53
CA GLY A 151 10.78 -3.11 -0.94
C GLY A 151 11.37 -4.34 -0.28
N ARG A 152 12.67 -4.29 -0.02
CA ARG A 152 13.43 -5.38 0.60
C ARG A 152 13.25 -5.38 2.11
N THR A 153 13.34 -6.55 2.69
CA THR A 153 13.44 -6.76 4.14
C THR A 153 14.67 -7.58 4.44
N LYS A 154 15.56 -7.02 5.26
CA LYS A 154 16.74 -7.75 5.77
C LYS A 154 16.60 -7.92 7.27
N ILE A 155 16.76 -9.16 7.72
CA ILE A 155 16.67 -9.53 9.14
C ILE A 155 18.02 -10.12 9.54
N ILE A 156 18.67 -9.50 10.50
CA ILE A 156 19.96 -9.90 11.04
C ILE A 156 19.70 -10.64 12.35
N VAL A 157 20.11 -11.91 12.41
CA VAL A 157 19.86 -12.79 13.56
C VAL A 157 21.19 -13.17 14.20
N PRO A 158 21.33 -13.04 15.55
CA PRO A 158 22.52 -13.48 16.25
C PRO A 158 22.75 -15.00 16.13
N ILE A 159 24.00 -15.43 16.30
CA ILE A 159 24.38 -16.87 16.20
C ILE A 159 23.64 -17.73 17.25
N ASP A 160 23.37 -17.18 18.42
CA ASP A 160 22.76 -17.90 19.54
C ASP A 160 21.22 -17.89 19.52
N VAL A 161 20.60 -17.33 18.47
CA VAL A 161 19.15 -17.24 18.30
C VAL A 161 18.69 -18.11 17.14
N GLU A 162 17.73 -18.98 17.43
CA GLU A 162 17.10 -19.78 16.40
C GLU A 162 15.89 -19.07 15.80
N VAL A 163 15.66 -19.26 14.48
CA VAL A 163 14.67 -18.52 13.72
C VAL A 163 13.70 -19.42 12.96
N SER A 164 12.42 -19.09 13.06
CA SER A 164 11.37 -19.64 12.20
C SER A 164 10.88 -18.53 11.27
N LEU A 165 11.02 -18.71 9.97
CA LEU A 165 10.54 -17.77 8.96
C LEU A 165 9.30 -18.32 8.27
N THR A 166 8.23 -17.53 8.27
CA THR A 166 7.07 -17.72 7.40
C THR A 166 7.01 -16.54 6.45
N ALA A 167 7.28 -16.75 5.19
CA ALA A 167 7.27 -15.70 4.18
C ALA A 167 6.21 -15.97 3.13
N THR A 168 5.35 -14.98 2.89
CA THR A 168 4.35 -14.96 1.81
C THR A 168 4.65 -13.82 0.90
N THR A 169 4.79 -14.06 -0.41
CA THR A 169 5.02 -12.99 -1.38
C THR A 169 4.29 -13.26 -2.69
N VAL A 170 3.78 -12.19 -3.32
CA VAL A 170 3.23 -12.29 -4.68
C VAL A 170 4.35 -12.38 -5.70
N TYR A 171 5.44 -11.62 -5.50
CA TYR A 171 6.63 -11.70 -6.35
C TYR A 171 7.87 -11.24 -5.58
N GLY A 172 8.84 -12.13 -5.41
CA GLY A 172 10.10 -11.82 -4.72
C GLY A 172 10.94 -13.04 -4.40
N LYS A 173 12.14 -12.78 -3.90
CA LYS A 173 13.08 -13.81 -3.46
C LYS A 173 13.12 -13.90 -1.95
N VAL A 174 13.23 -15.11 -1.44
CA VAL A 174 13.46 -15.38 -0.03
C VAL A 174 14.80 -16.07 0.12
N THR A 175 15.72 -15.45 0.85
CA THR A 175 17.02 -16.01 1.21
C THR A 175 17.06 -16.28 2.71
N PHE A 176 17.39 -17.49 3.10
CA PHE A 176 17.41 -17.90 4.49
C PHE A 176 18.77 -18.41 4.92
N LEU A 177 19.39 -17.73 5.89
CA LEU A 177 20.68 -18.04 6.49
C LEU A 177 21.80 -18.28 5.46
N GLU A 178 21.78 -17.52 4.36
CA GLU A 178 22.77 -17.57 3.26
C GLU A 178 22.90 -18.95 2.54
N HIS A 179 22.11 -19.95 2.94
CA HIS A 179 22.25 -21.31 2.42
C HIS A 179 21.32 -21.60 1.24
N SER A 180 20.16 -20.97 1.19
CA SER A 180 19.16 -21.29 0.19
C SER A 180 18.35 -20.06 -0.21
N THR A 181 18.08 -19.94 -1.50
CA THR A 181 17.26 -18.87 -2.09
C THR A 181 16.11 -19.48 -2.88
N TRP A 182 14.91 -18.98 -2.66
CA TRP A 182 13.70 -19.39 -3.38
C TRP A 182 13.07 -18.19 -4.08
N ASP A 183 12.71 -18.38 -5.34
CA ASP A 183 11.90 -17.42 -6.10
C ASP A 183 10.41 -17.77 -5.86
N LEU A 184 9.68 -16.90 -5.20
CA LEU A 184 8.26 -17.10 -4.90
C LEU A 184 7.38 -16.27 -5.84
N ARG A 185 6.30 -16.89 -6.32
CA ARG A 185 5.30 -16.26 -7.19
C ARG A 185 3.89 -16.59 -6.71
N ASN A 186 3.34 -15.71 -5.86
CA ASN A 186 2.07 -15.92 -5.16
C ASN A 186 2.09 -17.19 -4.30
N GLU A 187 3.17 -17.36 -3.56
CA GLU A 187 3.47 -18.56 -2.77
C GLU A 187 3.84 -18.17 -1.34
N SER A 188 3.72 -19.15 -0.46
CA SER A 188 4.16 -19.06 0.93
C SER A 188 5.17 -20.15 1.24
N ILE A 189 6.22 -19.80 1.95
CA ILE A 189 7.23 -20.74 2.44
C ILE A 189 7.35 -20.63 3.95
N ALA A 190 7.50 -21.76 4.62
CA ALA A 190 7.80 -21.84 6.04
C ALA A 190 9.10 -22.61 6.25
N ILE A 191 10.07 -21.99 6.89
CA ILE A 191 11.41 -22.54 7.10
C ILE A 191 11.79 -22.34 8.56
N ASN A 192 12.32 -23.37 9.17
CA ASN A 192 12.86 -23.32 10.53
C ASN A 192 14.37 -23.61 10.48
N SER A 193 15.11 -22.94 11.35
CA SER A 193 16.48 -23.35 11.65
C SER A 193 16.49 -24.71 12.36
N PRO A 194 17.57 -25.49 12.28
CA PRO A 194 17.61 -26.88 12.74
C PRO A 194 17.17 -27.08 14.20
N ASP A 195 17.64 -26.22 15.09
CA ASP A 195 17.45 -26.35 16.54
C ASP A 195 16.30 -25.46 17.07
N TYR A 196 15.43 -24.96 16.20
CA TYR A 196 14.36 -24.02 16.57
C TYR A 196 13.43 -24.56 17.67
N GLN A 197 13.11 -25.84 17.66
CA GLN A 197 12.17 -26.45 18.61
C GLN A 197 12.76 -26.50 20.03
N ASP A 198 14.05 -26.80 20.14
CA ASP A 198 14.72 -27.08 21.39
C ASP A 198 15.43 -25.87 21.99
N SER A 199 15.62 -24.81 21.21
CA SER A 199 16.29 -23.60 21.63
C SER A 199 15.48 -22.81 22.68
N HIS A 200 16.20 -22.26 23.67
CA HIS A 200 15.65 -21.35 24.65
C HIS A 200 15.53 -19.90 24.13
N LYS A 201 16.36 -19.53 23.15
CA LYS A 201 16.31 -18.22 22.47
C LYS A 201 15.86 -18.43 21.04
N ARG A 202 14.66 -18.00 20.74
CA ARG A 202 14.09 -18.15 19.40
C ARG A 202 13.22 -16.98 19.02
N VAL A 203 13.17 -16.72 17.71
CA VAL A 203 12.33 -15.69 17.15
C VAL A 203 11.49 -16.26 15.99
N LYS A 204 10.22 -15.88 15.97
CA LYS A 204 9.31 -16.18 14.84
C LYS A 204 9.18 -14.96 13.95
N VAL A 205 9.54 -15.08 12.70
CA VAL A 205 9.43 -14.03 11.70
C VAL A 205 8.30 -14.35 10.75
N VAL A 206 7.36 -13.44 10.58
CA VAL A 206 6.25 -13.54 9.62
C VAL A 206 6.32 -12.36 8.67
N THR A 207 6.55 -12.62 7.39
CA THR A 207 6.61 -11.59 6.36
C THR A 207 5.52 -11.77 5.32
N ASN A 208 4.80 -10.69 5.01
CA ASN A 208 3.81 -10.65 3.95
C ASN A 208 4.15 -9.50 2.99
N ASN A 209 4.70 -9.83 1.83
CA ASN A 209 5.11 -8.85 0.83
C ASN A 209 4.26 -9.02 -0.44
N ILE A 210 3.95 -7.91 -1.13
CA ILE A 210 3.41 -8.02 -2.49
C ILE A 210 4.59 -8.10 -3.47
N PHE A 211 5.51 -7.13 -3.43
CA PHE A 211 6.72 -7.11 -4.26
C PHE A 211 7.94 -6.80 -3.41
N GLY A 212 8.89 -7.72 -3.35
CA GLY A 212 10.14 -7.48 -2.65
C GLY A 212 10.77 -8.73 -2.08
N ASP A 213 12.06 -8.62 -1.82
CA ASP A 213 12.88 -9.72 -1.34
C ASP A 213 12.91 -9.73 0.19
N VAL A 214 13.03 -10.94 0.74
CA VAL A 214 13.24 -11.18 2.17
C VAL A 214 14.56 -11.91 2.33
N GLU A 215 15.43 -11.35 3.15
CA GLU A 215 16.75 -11.91 3.44
C GLU A 215 16.90 -12.07 4.96
N VAL A 216 17.18 -13.28 5.41
CA VAL A 216 17.54 -13.60 6.79
C VAL A 216 19.00 -14.00 6.81
N VAL A 217 19.82 -13.23 7.52
CA VAL A 217 21.26 -13.48 7.65
C VAL A 217 21.62 -13.74 9.12
N ARG A 218 22.64 -14.54 9.34
CA ARG A 218 23.19 -14.81 10.67
C ARG A 218 24.50 -14.05 10.83
N VAL A 219 24.69 -13.42 11.99
CA VAL A 219 25.89 -12.64 12.33
C VAL A 219 26.47 -13.11 13.63
#